data_3ede2ab123f32e9d01d699a49827f59f
#
_entry.id   3ede2ab123f32e9d01d699a49827f59f
#
_cell.length_a   1.000
_cell.length_b   1.000
_cell.length_c   1.000
_cell.angle_alpha   90.00
_cell.angle_beta   90.00
_cell.angle_gamma   90.00
#
_symmetry.space_group_name_H-M   'P 1'
#
loop_
_entity.id
_entity.type
_entity.pdbx_description
1 polymer ?
#
loop_
_entity_poly.entity_id
_entity_poly.type
_entity_poly.pdbx_seq_one_letter_code
_entity_poly.pdbx_strand_id
1 'polypeptide(L)'
;MKKIIYIVVIFSFFQIINGQTKRDPRVVGLSGAYTTIAEGIFCVGYNPALITRAHDKPFMLQVYQSDRGFLGNFFSIENVAQFSGDTLNNKEKDLLFDNFEDGGGVSFFQDRHLPIPLLNYSKGNIALTSNFVMLNNFKIPIGLLELVFYGNGGM
;
A
#
# COMPACT_ATOMS: atom_id res chain seq x y z
N MET A 1 -20.64 -34.26 15.71
CA MET A 1 -21.14 -32.95 15.24
C MET A 1 -20.35 -31.77 15.79
N LYS A 2 -20.13 -31.60 17.11
CA LYS A 2 -19.39 -30.45 17.67
C LYS A 2 -17.96 -30.30 17.12
N LYS A 3 -17.21 -31.39 16.91
CA LYS A 3 -15.85 -31.35 16.35
C LYS A 3 -15.80 -30.81 14.90
N ILE A 4 -16.82 -31.10 14.11
CA ILE A 4 -16.93 -30.62 12.71
C ILE A 4 -17.17 -29.10 12.70
N ILE A 5 -17.99 -28.59 13.63
CA ILE A 5 -18.24 -27.16 13.76
C ILE A 5 -16.96 -26.40 14.07
N TYR A 6 -16.11 -26.91 14.96
CA TYR A 6 -14.82 -26.28 15.28
C TYR A 6 -13.88 -26.27 14.08
N ILE A 7 -13.86 -27.34 13.29
CA ILE A 7 -13.04 -27.40 12.06
C ILE A 7 -13.53 -26.38 11.02
N VAL A 8 -14.85 -26.26 10.82
CA VAL A 8 -15.44 -25.30 9.89
C VAL A 8 -15.18 -23.86 10.35
N VAL A 9 -15.30 -23.57 11.64
CA VAL A 9 -15.00 -22.24 12.21
C VAL A 9 -13.52 -21.91 12.03
N ILE A 10 -12.61 -22.84 12.31
CA ILE A 10 -11.18 -22.64 12.09
C ILE A 10 -10.89 -22.40 10.60
N PHE A 11 -11.52 -23.18 9.70
CA PHE A 11 -11.32 -23.03 8.26
C PHE A 11 -11.88 -21.71 7.70
N SER A 12 -12.97 -21.17 8.27
CA SER A 12 -13.51 -19.88 7.87
C SER A 12 -12.60 -18.71 8.26
N PHE A 13 -11.79 -18.84 9.29
CA PHE A 13 -10.78 -17.83 9.64
C PHE A 13 -9.61 -17.80 8.65
N PHE A 14 -9.33 -18.88 7.93
CA PHE A 14 -8.26 -18.93 6.94
C PHE A 14 -8.63 -18.31 5.58
N GLN A 15 -9.88 -17.99 5.34
CA GLN A 15 -10.33 -17.45 4.03
C GLN A 15 -10.06 -15.94 3.82
N ILE A 16 -9.56 -15.22 4.84
CA ILE A 16 -9.31 -13.77 4.75
C ILE A 16 -7.82 -13.45 4.62
N ILE A 17 -7.05 -14.33 3.98
CA ILE A 17 -5.66 -14.03 3.64
C ILE A 17 -5.64 -13.38 2.25
N ASN A 18 -6.09 -12.15 2.17
CA ASN A 18 -5.68 -11.30 1.07
C ASN A 18 -4.19 -11.00 1.28
N GLY A 19 -3.34 -11.52 0.41
CA GLY A 19 -1.91 -11.28 0.42
C GLY A 19 -1.61 -9.81 0.08
N GLN A 20 -1.92 -8.92 1.01
CA GLN A 20 -1.50 -7.53 0.90
C GLN A 20 -0.03 -7.46 1.32
N THR A 21 0.81 -7.08 0.39
CA THR A 21 2.23 -6.87 0.64
C THR A 21 2.39 -5.79 1.71
N LYS A 22 2.97 -6.18 2.86
CA LYS A 22 3.43 -5.21 3.84
C LYS A 22 4.41 -4.26 3.15
N ARG A 23 4.16 -2.96 3.25
CA ARG A 23 5.12 -1.94 2.82
C ARG A 23 6.01 -1.61 4.01
N ASP A 24 7.15 -2.27 4.09
CA ASP A 24 8.18 -1.93 5.04
C ASP A 24 9.18 -0.98 4.36
N PRO A 25 9.53 0.16 4.96
CA PRO A 25 10.51 1.10 4.39
C PRO A 25 11.85 0.44 4.02
N ARG A 26 12.24 -0.60 4.73
CA ARG A 26 13.45 -1.37 4.43
C ARG A 26 13.34 -2.12 3.11
N VAL A 27 12.15 -2.63 2.80
CA VAL A 27 11.87 -3.30 1.51
C VAL A 27 12.01 -2.32 0.36
N VAL A 28 11.48 -1.12 0.52
CA VAL A 28 11.59 -0.05 -0.48
C VAL A 28 13.05 0.35 -0.65
N GLY A 29 13.79 0.56 0.45
CA GLY A 29 15.21 0.91 0.42
C GLY A 29 16.11 -0.15 -0.20
N LEU A 30 15.69 -1.43 -0.17
CA LEU A 30 16.40 -2.56 -0.78
C LEU A 30 15.83 -2.96 -2.16
N SER A 31 15.02 -2.10 -2.77
CA SER A 31 14.38 -2.37 -4.07
C SER A 31 13.67 -3.74 -4.13
N GLY A 32 13.04 -4.14 -3.01
CA GLY A 32 12.33 -5.41 -2.89
C GLY A 32 13.20 -6.61 -2.45
N ALA A 33 14.51 -6.48 -2.36
CA ALA A 33 15.44 -7.57 -1.98
C ALA A 33 15.43 -7.90 -0.48
N TYR A 34 14.25 -7.87 0.14
CA TYR A 34 14.08 -8.10 1.58
C TYR A 34 13.71 -9.54 1.95
N THR A 35 13.25 -10.32 0.98
CA THR A 35 12.71 -11.68 1.19
C THR A 35 13.73 -12.67 1.76
N THR A 36 15.03 -12.41 1.59
CA THR A 36 16.10 -13.28 2.08
C THR A 36 16.67 -12.88 3.44
N ILE A 37 16.38 -11.65 3.89
CA ILE A 37 16.93 -11.07 5.11
C ILE A 37 15.86 -10.68 6.14
N ALA A 38 14.58 -10.94 5.85
CA ALA A 38 13.50 -10.67 6.80
C ALA A 38 13.68 -11.49 8.09
N GLU A 39 13.41 -10.87 9.24
CA GLU A 39 13.59 -11.49 10.56
C GLU A 39 12.36 -11.31 11.44
N GLY A 40 12.10 -12.31 12.29
CA GLY A 40 11.06 -12.26 13.31
C GLY A 40 9.66 -11.93 12.76
N ILE A 41 9.00 -10.90 13.29
CA ILE A 41 7.67 -10.45 12.84
C ILE A 41 7.64 -10.03 11.37
N PHE A 42 8.78 -9.64 10.82
CA PHE A 42 8.89 -9.19 9.42
C PHE A 42 8.95 -10.34 8.43
N CYS A 43 9.21 -11.59 8.88
CA CYS A 43 9.10 -12.76 8.01
C CYS A 43 7.67 -12.98 7.53
N VAL A 44 6.70 -12.63 8.38
CA VAL A 44 5.28 -12.77 8.06
C VAL A 44 4.91 -11.75 6.97
N GLY A 45 4.50 -12.26 5.81
CA GLY A 45 4.15 -11.44 4.65
C GLY A 45 5.27 -11.28 3.60
N TYR A 46 6.53 -11.66 3.92
CA TYR A 46 7.63 -11.66 2.94
C TYR A 46 8.16 -13.06 2.68
N ASN A 47 8.65 -13.74 3.71
CA ASN A 47 9.14 -15.10 3.62
C ASN A 47 8.99 -15.83 4.95
N PRO A 48 7.86 -16.52 5.19
CA PRO A 48 7.61 -17.21 6.46
C PRO A 48 8.64 -18.30 6.79
N ALA A 49 9.31 -18.86 5.77
CA ALA A 49 10.33 -19.88 6.00
C ALA A 49 11.51 -19.37 6.83
N LEU A 50 11.79 -18.07 6.81
CA LEU A 50 12.86 -17.48 7.60
C LEU A 50 12.57 -17.40 9.10
N ILE A 51 11.35 -17.67 9.52
CA ILE A 51 11.00 -17.65 10.96
C ILE A 51 11.73 -18.72 11.75
N THR A 52 12.12 -19.82 11.09
CA THR A 52 12.88 -20.92 11.69
C THR A 52 14.38 -20.68 11.72
N ARG A 53 14.85 -19.63 11.05
CA ARG A 53 16.26 -19.26 11.04
C ARG A 53 16.67 -18.76 12.42
N ALA A 54 17.83 -19.20 12.90
CA ALA A 54 18.40 -18.66 14.13
C ALA A 54 18.65 -17.15 13.97
N HIS A 55 18.06 -16.38 14.86
CA HIS A 55 18.16 -14.92 14.85
C HIS A 55 18.88 -14.45 16.10
N ASP A 56 19.62 -13.36 15.97
CA ASP A 56 20.26 -12.69 17.10
C ASP A 56 19.22 -12.09 18.08
N LYS A 57 17.97 -11.95 17.61
CA LYS A 57 16.85 -11.40 18.38
C LYS A 57 15.84 -12.47 18.74
N PRO A 58 15.91 -13.06 19.94
CA PRO A 58 15.02 -14.13 20.36
C PRO A 58 13.56 -13.68 20.57
N PHE A 59 13.33 -12.39 20.71
CA PHE A 59 12.01 -11.79 20.89
C PHE A 59 11.93 -10.44 20.18
N MET A 60 10.83 -10.22 19.47
CA MET A 60 10.51 -8.93 18.86
C MET A 60 9.07 -8.57 19.17
N LEU A 61 8.84 -7.34 19.59
CA LEU A 61 7.52 -6.76 19.85
C LEU A 61 7.41 -5.46 19.05
N GLN A 62 6.35 -5.35 18.25
CA GLN A 62 6.05 -4.12 17.53
C GLN A 62 5.03 -3.30 18.34
N VAL A 63 5.46 -2.17 18.83
CA VAL A 63 4.63 -1.26 19.62
C VAL A 63 3.86 -0.32 18.71
N TYR A 64 4.54 0.24 17.70
CA TYR A 64 3.95 1.19 16.77
C TYR A 64 4.65 1.13 15.42
N GLN A 65 3.87 1.30 14.37
CA GLN A 65 4.33 1.57 13.00
C GLN A 65 3.19 2.25 12.26
N SER A 66 3.49 3.07 11.28
CA SER A 66 2.50 3.61 10.36
C SER A 66 3.10 3.66 8.96
N ASP A 67 2.55 2.85 8.08
CA ASP A 67 2.92 2.85 6.67
C ASP A 67 1.82 3.50 5.87
N ARG A 68 2.21 4.37 4.93
CA ARG A 68 1.29 5.02 4.00
C ARG A 68 1.82 4.87 2.59
N GLY A 69 0.99 4.34 1.72
CA GLY A 69 1.22 4.35 0.30
C GLY A 69 0.35 5.39 -0.37
N PHE A 70 0.89 6.02 -1.38
CA PHE A 70 0.16 6.97 -2.20
C PHE A 70 0.48 6.68 -3.67
N LEU A 71 -0.54 6.44 -4.46
CA LEU A 71 -0.45 6.15 -5.88
C LEU A 71 -1.49 7.02 -6.60
N GLY A 72 -1.15 7.47 -7.79
CA GLY A 72 -2.08 8.23 -8.62
C GLY A 72 -1.61 8.21 -10.06
N ASN A 73 -2.54 8.37 -10.98
CA ASN A 73 -2.20 8.46 -12.40
C ASN A 73 -1.48 9.76 -12.78
N PHE A 74 -1.53 10.78 -11.90
CA PHE A 74 -0.81 12.04 -12.07
C PHE A 74 0.66 11.96 -11.64
N PHE A 75 0.97 11.17 -10.60
CA PHE A 75 2.32 11.12 -10.01
C PHE A 75 3.25 10.15 -10.75
N SER A 76 3.48 10.39 -12.04
CA SER A 76 4.62 9.79 -12.73
C SER A 76 5.83 10.75 -12.62
N ILE A 77 7.04 10.18 -12.61
CA ILE A 77 8.28 10.99 -12.63
C ILE A 77 8.30 11.87 -13.88
N GLU A 78 7.78 11.36 -14.98
CA GLU A 78 7.69 12.05 -16.25
C GLU A 78 6.76 13.26 -16.17
N ASN A 79 5.55 13.10 -15.65
CA ASN A 79 4.59 14.19 -15.48
C ASN A 79 5.13 15.25 -14.50
N VAL A 80 5.71 14.82 -13.39
CA VAL A 80 6.28 15.76 -12.40
C VAL A 80 7.46 16.54 -13.00
N ALA A 81 8.34 15.90 -13.77
CA ALA A 81 9.48 16.55 -14.41
C ALA A 81 9.03 17.54 -15.50
N GLN A 82 8.00 17.17 -16.29
CA GLN A 82 7.49 17.97 -17.39
C GLN A 82 6.72 19.19 -16.93
N PHE A 83 5.95 19.08 -15.82
CA PHE A 83 5.03 20.12 -15.37
C PHE A 83 5.47 20.82 -14.07
N SER A 84 6.68 20.51 -13.57
CA SER A 84 7.22 21.13 -12.36
C SER A 84 7.93 22.43 -12.70
N GLY A 85 7.48 23.53 -12.09
CA GLY A 85 8.22 24.77 -12.01
C GLY A 85 7.85 25.88 -12.99
N ASP A 86 6.82 25.70 -13.84
CA ASP A 86 6.37 26.72 -14.77
C ASP A 86 4.83 26.84 -14.81
N THR A 87 4.34 27.90 -15.45
CA THR A 87 2.92 28.09 -15.76
C THR A 87 2.57 27.26 -17.01
N LEU A 88 1.60 26.37 -16.88
CA LEU A 88 1.14 25.55 -17.99
C LEU A 88 0.58 26.39 -19.13
N ASN A 89 1.16 26.22 -20.31
CA ASN A 89 0.60 26.78 -21.53
C ASN A 89 -0.56 25.91 -22.05
N ASN A 90 -1.33 26.38 -23.04
CA ASN A 90 -2.51 25.69 -23.50
C ASN A 90 -2.19 24.30 -24.10
N LYS A 91 -1.05 24.13 -24.80
CA LYS A 91 -0.63 22.83 -25.33
C LYS A 91 -0.28 21.82 -24.26
N GLU A 92 0.35 22.29 -23.19
CA GLU A 92 0.68 21.42 -22.02
C GLU A 92 -0.57 21.04 -21.24
N LYS A 93 -1.56 21.92 -21.18
CA LYS A 93 -2.87 21.59 -20.61
C LYS A 93 -3.56 20.49 -21.44
N ASP A 94 -3.59 20.64 -22.75
CA ASP A 94 -4.21 19.65 -23.65
C ASP A 94 -3.53 18.29 -23.50
N LEU A 95 -2.18 18.23 -23.47
CA LEU A 95 -1.44 17.00 -23.23
C LEU A 95 -1.75 16.36 -21.86
N LEU A 96 -1.92 17.17 -20.83
CA LEU A 96 -2.34 16.68 -19.53
C LEU A 96 -3.75 16.09 -19.57
N PHE A 97 -4.67 16.76 -20.28
CA PHE A 97 -6.04 16.26 -20.42
C PHE A 97 -6.09 14.95 -21.18
N ASP A 98 -5.37 14.81 -22.27
CA ASP A 98 -5.27 13.56 -23.05
C ASP A 98 -4.81 12.39 -22.15
N ASN A 99 -3.83 12.62 -21.26
CA ASN A 99 -3.35 11.61 -20.33
C ASN A 99 -4.41 11.22 -19.26
N PHE A 100 -5.35 12.10 -18.96
CA PHE A 100 -6.41 11.83 -17.96
C PHE A 100 -7.71 11.34 -18.58
N GLU A 101 -7.94 11.55 -19.89
CA GLU A 101 -9.18 11.20 -20.56
C GLU A 101 -9.41 9.69 -20.55
N ASP A 102 -8.39 8.89 -20.83
CA ASP A 102 -8.44 7.43 -20.80
C ASP A 102 -8.84 6.90 -19.40
N GLY A 103 -8.42 7.58 -18.33
CA GLY A 103 -8.76 7.29 -16.96
C GLY A 103 -10.07 7.93 -16.47
N GLY A 104 -10.71 8.79 -17.27
CA GLY A 104 -11.89 9.58 -16.91
C GLY A 104 -11.65 10.55 -15.77
N GLY A 105 -10.41 11.08 -15.63
CA GLY A 105 -9.97 12.04 -14.66
C GLY A 105 -8.75 11.64 -13.84
N VAL A 106 -8.44 12.43 -12.81
CA VAL A 106 -7.32 12.17 -11.91
C VAL A 106 -7.77 11.27 -10.76
N SER A 107 -7.09 10.15 -10.59
CA SER A 107 -7.34 9.18 -9.54
C SER A 107 -6.18 9.12 -8.56
N PHE A 108 -6.52 9.08 -7.26
CA PHE A 108 -5.58 8.93 -6.16
C PHE A 108 -5.99 7.72 -5.35
N PHE A 109 -5.07 6.81 -5.18
CA PHE A 109 -5.21 5.67 -4.30
C PHE A 109 -4.29 5.85 -3.09
N GLN A 110 -4.86 5.80 -1.90
CA GLN A 110 -4.13 5.85 -0.65
C GLN A 110 -4.37 4.55 0.12
N ASP A 111 -3.32 3.91 0.51
CA ASP A 111 -3.34 2.82 1.47
C ASP A 111 -2.61 3.20 2.75
N ARG A 112 -3.13 2.75 3.87
CA ARG A 112 -2.55 2.96 5.18
C ARG A 112 -2.59 1.67 5.97
N HIS A 113 -1.44 1.26 6.47
CA HIS A 113 -1.29 0.09 7.31
C HIS A 113 -0.91 0.51 8.73
N LEU A 114 -1.72 0.09 9.69
CA LEU A 114 -1.49 0.33 11.10
C LEU A 114 -1.44 -1.02 11.82
N PRO A 115 -0.30 -1.44 12.37
CA PRO A 115 -0.25 -2.62 13.21
C PRO A 115 -1.06 -2.38 14.49
N ILE A 116 -1.78 -3.40 14.93
CA ILE A 116 -2.46 -3.33 16.21
C ILE A 116 -1.39 -3.43 17.30
N PRO A 117 -1.30 -2.44 18.18
CA PRO A 117 -0.27 -2.41 19.23
C PRO A 117 -0.27 -3.69 20.05
N LEU A 118 0.90 -4.19 20.43
CA LEU A 118 1.14 -5.37 21.24
C LEU A 118 0.68 -6.71 20.68
N LEU A 119 -0.08 -6.74 19.57
CA LEU A 119 -0.49 -7.97 18.89
C LEU A 119 0.52 -8.46 17.86
N ASN A 120 1.53 -7.66 17.54
CA ASN A 120 2.59 -8.02 16.62
C ASN A 120 3.83 -8.42 17.40
N TYR A 121 4.07 -9.70 17.50
CA TYR A 121 5.23 -10.23 18.21
C TYR A 121 5.80 -11.47 17.52
N SER A 122 7.08 -11.74 17.76
CA SER A 122 7.70 -13.00 17.42
C SER A 122 8.58 -13.51 18.56
N LYS A 123 8.61 -14.83 18.72
CA LYS A 123 9.50 -15.51 19.65
C LYS A 123 9.83 -16.90 19.12
N GLY A 124 11.12 -17.17 18.93
CA GLY A 124 11.57 -18.43 18.35
C GLY A 124 10.94 -18.66 16.96
N ASN A 125 10.26 -19.75 16.78
CA ASN A 125 9.65 -20.17 15.52
C ASN A 125 8.20 -19.68 15.33
N ILE A 126 7.74 -18.79 16.20
CA ILE A 126 6.36 -18.29 16.16
C ILE A 126 6.39 -16.79 15.94
N ALA A 127 5.59 -16.32 14.98
CA ALA A 127 5.28 -14.91 14.83
C ALA A 127 3.78 -14.71 14.63
N LEU A 128 3.26 -13.69 15.28
CA LEU A 128 1.90 -13.20 15.10
C LEU A 128 1.97 -11.77 14.60
N THR A 129 1.20 -11.45 13.56
CA THR A 129 1.09 -10.08 13.06
C THR A 129 -0.37 -9.75 12.80
N SER A 130 -0.75 -8.55 13.16
CA SER A 130 -2.10 -8.02 12.98
C SER A 130 -2.00 -6.59 12.48
N ASN A 131 -2.70 -6.26 11.40
CA ASN A 131 -2.68 -4.92 10.82
C ASN A 131 -4.10 -4.47 10.52
N PHE A 132 -4.38 -3.23 10.82
CA PHE A 132 -5.55 -2.53 10.32
C PHE A 132 -5.18 -1.85 9.01
N VAL A 133 -5.92 -2.13 7.95
CA VAL A 133 -5.66 -1.61 6.60
C VAL A 133 -6.81 -0.69 6.20
N MET A 134 -6.46 0.53 5.85
CA MET A 134 -7.38 1.51 5.28
C MET A 134 -7.02 1.71 3.81
N LEU A 135 -8.00 1.55 2.94
CA LEU A 135 -7.89 1.80 1.51
C LEU A 135 -8.84 2.92 1.14
N ASN A 136 -8.29 3.99 0.60
CA ASN A 136 -9.06 5.13 0.11
C ASN A 136 -8.78 5.31 -1.38
N ASN A 137 -9.83 5.49 -2.15
CA ASN A 137 -9.74 5.82 -3.56
C ASN A 137 -10.51 7.12 -3.80
N PHE A 138 -9.81 8.13 -4.28
CA PHE A 138 -10.35 9.42 -4.63
C PHE A 138 -10.22 9.62 -6.13
N LYS A 139 -11.30 10.02 -6.78
CA LYS A 139 -11.29 10.33 -8.20
C LYS A 139 -11.84 11.73 -8.40
N ILE A 140 -11.06 12.56 -9.09
CA ILE A 140 -11.49 13.88 -9.57
C ILE A 140 -11.92 13.69 -11.01
N PRO A 141 -13.22 13.82 -11.33
CA PRO A 141 -13.71 13.65 -12.69
C PRO A 141 -13.15 14.70 -13.64
N ILE A 142 -12.98 14.34 -14.91
CA ILE A 142 -12.37 15.20 -15.91
C ILE A 142 -13.10 16.55 -16.06
N GLY A 143 -14.42 16.57 -16.00
CA GLY A 143 -15.21 17.79 -16.11
C GLY A 143 -14.94 18.80 -14.98
N LEU A 144 -14.51 18.34 -13.80
CA LEU A 144 -14.07 19.24 -12.73
C LEU A 144 -12.68 19.83 -13.04
N LEU A 145 -11.81 19.03 -13.65
CA LEU A 145 -10.49 19.48 -14.08
C LEU A 145 -10.61 20.52 -15.20
N GLU A 146 -11.49 20.30 -16.18
CA GLU A 146 -11.80 21.26 -17.24
C GLU A 146 -12.23 22.61 -16.65
N LEU A 147 -13.15 22.58 -15.69
CA LEU A 147 -13.61 23.79 -15.01
C LEU A 147 -12.48 24.54 -14.30
N VAL A 148 -11.54 23.81 -13.67
CA VAL A 148 -10.41 24.42 -12.95
C VAL A 148 -9.37 25.01 -13.92
N PHE A 149 -9.06 24.33 -15.03
CA PHE A 149 -7.99 24.70 -15.94
C PHE A 149 -8.42 25.71 -17.03
N TYR A 150 -9.66 25.61 -17.50
CA TYR A 150 -10.17 26.46 -18.57
C TYR A 150 -11.25 27.45 -18.10
N GLY A 151 -11.73 27.31 -16.86
CA GLY A 151 -12.80 28.15 -16.32
C GLY A 151 -14.15 27.85 -16.96
N ASN A 152 -15.11 28.70 -16.70
CA ASN A 152 -16.51 28.53 -17.19
C ASN A 152 -16.70 28.98 -18.65
N GLY A 153 -15.63 29.34 -19.36
CA GLY A 153 -15.67 29.86 -20.72
C GLY A 153 -15.49 28.83 -21.84
N GLY A 154 -15.33 27.56 -21.48
CA GLY A 154 -15.08 26.46 -22.42
C GLY A 154 -16.25 25.51 -22.66
N MET A 155 -17.45 25.82 -22.16
CA MET A 155 -18.68 25.08 -22.43
C MET A 155 -19.49 25.76 -23.52
#